data_63fed5bf924942db4f2bb3f47978aefc
#
_entry.id   63fed5bf924942db4f2bb3f47978aefc
#
_cell.length_a   1.000
_cell.length_b   1.000
_cell.length_c   1.000
_cell.angle_alpha   90.00
_cell.angle_beta   90.00
_cell.angle_gamma   90.00
#
_symmetry.space_group_name_H-M   'P 1'
#
loop_
_entity.id
_entity.type
_entity.pdbx_description
1 polymer ?
#
loop_
_entity_poly.entity_id
_entity_poly.type
_entity_poly.pdbx_seq_one_letter_code
_entity_poly.pdbx_strand_id
1 'polypeptide(L)'
;MAAGRTTFLFTALALLTVVLFTADLLVGSVSVAPADIWAALTGGDCDPAIRDIILRIRLLKAVTALLAGAALAASGLQMQTLFRNPLAGPYVLGISSGAGLGVALFLLGAPLLGVSAHSFVQSLGIAGAAWLGAALVLLVVMAVSRRIKDIMVILILGMMFGSGISSIVEILQYLSSEAALKSFVIWTMGSLGDVTGGNLALMLPVVAAGLVLSVAAIKPLNLLLLGENYARTMGLNVQRTRTLLFLSTVLLAGTVTAFCGPVGFIGLAVPHLARMLFASADHRILMPGSMLAGAALLLVCDLISKTLALPINTVTALMGIPVVIVVVVRNRNLF
;
A
#
# COMPACT_ATOMS: atom_id res chain seq x y z
N MET A 1 8.69 32.89 5.86
CA MET A 1 7.70 32.57 4.80
C MET A 1 7.57 31.06 4.52
N ALA A 2 8.64 30.26 4.49
CA ALA A 2 8.54 28.81 4.23
C ALA A 2 7.74 28.00 5.27
N ALA A 3 7.92 28.27 6.56
CA ALA A 3 7.23 27.55 7.63
C ALA A 3 5.70 27.74 7.58
N GLY A 4 5.22 28.97 7.38
CA GLY A 4 3.78 29.24 7.28
C GLY A 4 3.11 28.54 6.08
N ARG A 5 3.79 28.50 4.92
CA ARG A 5 3.33 27.76 3.74
C ARG A 5 3.21 26.25 4.02
N THR A 6 4.21 25.67 4.67
CA THR A 6 4.22 24.24 5.00
C THR A 6 3.08 23.90 5.96
N THR A 7 2.87 24.70 7.01
CA THR A 7 1.74 24.50 7.95
C THR A 7 0.41 24.63 7.24
N PHE A 8 0.22 25.65 6.40
CA PHE A 8 -0.99 25.82 5.60
C PHE A 8 -1.29 24.60 4.72
N LEU A 9 -0.27 24.06 4.01
CA LEU A 9 -0.43 22.89 3.16
C LEU A 9 -0.81 21.64 3.95
N PHE A 10 -0.21 21.43 5.14
CA PHE A 10 -0.61 20.31 6.02
C PHE A 10 -2.05 20.45 6.50
N THR A 11 -2.45 21.66 6.93
CA THR A 11 -3.82 21.90 7.37
C THR A 11 -4.82 21.69 6.24
N ALA A 12 -4.51 22.25 5.05
CA ALA A 12 -5.37 22.09 3.88
C ALA A 12 -5.52 20.61 3.46
N LEU A 13 -4.41 19.86 3.48
CA LEU A 13 -4.42 18.43 3.13
C LEU A 13 -5.14 17.58 4.18
N ALA A 14 -4.99 17.91 5.46
CA ALA A 14 -5.73 17.25 6.54
C ALA A 14 -7.24 17.53 6.45
N LEU A 15 -7.64 18.76 6.20
CA LEU A 15 -9.03 19.12 5.97
C LEU A 15 -9.61 18.41 4.74
N LEU A 16 -8.86 18.39 3.64
CA LEU A 16 -9.25 17.64 2.44
C LEU A 16 -9.44 16.15 2.74
N THR A 17 -8.56 15.55 3.52
CA THR A 17 -8.68 14.13 3.90
C THR A 17 -9.94 13.89 4.74
N VAL A 18 -10.27 14.77 5.67
CA VAL A 18 -11.51 14.69 6.47
C VAL A 18 -12.75 14.85 5.58
N VAL A 19 -12.74 15.82 4.66
CA VAL A 19 -13.85 16.01 3.71
C VAL A 19 -14.03 14.78 2.82
N LEU A 20 -12.95 14.22 2.30
CA LEU A 20 -13.00 13.01 1.48
C LEU A 20 -13.46 11.79 2.27
N PHE A 21 -13.03 11.64 3.52
CA PHE A 21 -13.49 10.58 4.40
C PHE A 21 -15.00 10.67 4.68
N THR A 22 -15.51 11.88 4.97
CA THR A 22 -16.95 12.09 5.15
C THR A 22 -17.73 11.86 3.85
N ALA A 23 -17.20 12.30 2.71
CA ALA A 23 -17.80 12.01 1.41
C ALA A 23 -17.83 10.50 1.11
N ASP A 24 -16.78 9.77 1.50
CA ASP A 24 -16.70 8.32 1.32
C ASP A 24 -17.72 7.55 2.16
N LEU A 25 -18.10 8.08 3.34
CA LEU A 25 -19.19 7.55 4.15
C LEU A 25 -20.58 7.86 3.55
N LEU A 26 -20.74 9.02 2.88
CA LEU A 26 -21.99 9.42 2.25
C LEU A 26 -22.28 8.65 0.95
N VAL A 27 -21.26 8.46 0.13
CA VAL A 27 -21.38 7.83 -1.19
C VAL A 27 -21.40 6.30 -1.07
N GLY A 28 -22.35 5.66 -1.72
CA GLY A 28 -22.48 4.19 -1.78
C GLY A 28 -23.68 3.79 -2.63
N SER A 29 -23.85 2.47 -2.84
CA SER A 29 -24.95 1.90 -3.62
C SER A 29 -26.35 2.16 -3.03
N VAL A 30 -26.41 2.38 -1.72
CA VAL A 30 -27.64 2.75 -1.00
C VAL A 30 -27.53 4.21 -0.60
N SER A 31 -28.56 5.02 -0.88
CA SER A 31 -28.61 6.41 -0.42
C SER A 31 -28.90 6.42 1.08
N VAL A 32 -28.07 7.11 1.85
CA VAL A 32 -28.19 7.25 3.31
C VAL A 32 -28.18 8.73 3.64
N ALA A 33 -29.14 9.18 4.47
CA ALA A 33 -29.19 10.58 4.87
C ALA A 33 -28.01 10.94 5.79
N PRO A 34 -27.44 12.15 5.70
CA PRO A 34 -26.35 12.57 6.59
C PRO A 34 -26.70 12.46 8.09
N ALA A 35 -27.99 12.66 8.44
CA ALA A 35 -28.49 12.50 9.82
C ALA A 35 -28.34 11.06 10.33
N ASP A 36 -28.61 10.07 9.48
CA ASP A 36 -28.47 8.65 9.83
C ASP A 36 -26.99 8.26 10.03
N ILE A 37 -26.09 8.83 9.23
CA ILE A 37 -24.65 8.61 9.43
C ILE A 37 -24.21 9.15 10.79
N TRP A 38 -24.64 10.36 11.14
CA TRP A 38 -24.35 10.94 12.44
C TRP A 38 -24.93 10.11 13.57
N ALA A 39 -26.22 9.71 13.47
CA ALA A 39 -26.86 8.85 14.43
C ALA A 39 -26.17 7.50 14.61
N ALA A 40 -25.77 6.85 13.51
CA ALA A 40 -25.05 5.59 13.56
C ALA A 40 -23.68 5.70 14.26
N LEU A 41 -22.92 6.79 14.00
CA LEU A 41 -21.60 7.02 14.59
C LEU A 41 -21.66 7.43 16.06
N THR A 42 -22.71 8.14 16.47
CA THR A 42 -22.86 8.64 17.86
C THR A 42 -23.72 7.73 18.75
N GLY A 43 -24.26 6.63 18.22
CA GLY A 43 -25.14 5.72 18.96
C GLY A 43 -26.58 6.22 19.07
N GLY A 44 -26.97 7.23 18.26
CA GLY A 44 -28.34 7.74 18.17
C GLY A 44 -29.32 6.74 17.54
N ASP A 45 -30.60 7.11 17.46
CA ASP A 45 -31.63 6.25 16.89
C ASP A 45 -31.57 6.28 15.35
N CYS A 46 -31.39 5.14 14.72
CA CYS A 46 -31.42 4.94 13.27
C CYS A 46 -31.81 3.50 12.94
N ASP A 47 -32.26 3.25 11.72
CA ASP A 47 -32.60 1.93 11.23
C ASP A 47 -31.40 0.97 11.44
N PRO A 48 -31.60 -0.22 12.04
CA PRO A 48 -30.54 -1.21 12.28
C PRO A 48 -29.81 -1.62 11.00
N ALA A 49 -30.51 -1.75 9.86
CA ALA A 49 -29.88 -2.09 8.57
C ALA A 49 -28.97 -0.95 8.08
N ILE A 50 -29.41 0.29 8.23
CA ILE A 50 -28.60 1.47 7.88
C ILE A 50 -27.37 1.55 8.78
N ARG A 51 -27.53 1.30 10.09
CA ARG A 51 -26.42 1.27 11.05
C ARG A 51 -25.37 0.22 10.65
N ASP A 52 -25.79 -0.99 10.29
CA ASP A 52 -24.89 -2.05 9.87
C ASP A 52 -24.16 -1.68 8.57
N ILE A 53 -24.83 -1.09 7.59
CA ILE A 53 -24.20 -0.59 6.36
C ILE A 53 -23.11 0.44 6.68
N ILE A 54 -23.41 1.39 7.57
CA ILE A 54 -22.46 2.46 7.92
C ILE A 54 -21.28 1.90 8.70
N LEU A 55 -21.49 1.17 9.79
CA LEU A 55 -20.43 0.75 10.70
C LEU A 55 -19.63 -0.46 10.21
N ARG A 56 -20.28 -1.42 9.54
CA ARG A 56 -19.65 -2.69 9.13
C ARG A 56 -19.17 -2.70 7.69
N ILE A 57 -19.64 -1.78 6.84
CA ILE A 57 -19.25 -1.73 5.44
C ILE A 57 -18.51 -0.42 5.13
N ARG A 58 -19.20 0.74 5.23
CA ARG A 58 -18.64 2.01 4.78
C ARG A 58 -17.49 2.49 5.64
N LEU A 59 -17.65 2.47 6.97
CA LEU A 59 -16.62 2.92 7.90
C LEU A 59 -15.37 2.05 7.81
N LEU A 60 -15.52 0.71 7.77
CA LEU A 60 -14.39 -0.19 7.63
C LEU A 60 -13.64 0.05 6.32
N LYS A 61 -14.37 0.25 5.23
CA LYS A 61 -13.79 0.53 3.91
C LYS A 61 -13.05 1.86 3.88
N ALA A 62 -13.65 2.93 4.41
CA ALA A 62 -13.04 4.26 4.47
C ALA A 62 -11.78 4.28 5.36
N VAL A 63 -11.81 3.62 6.52
CA VAL A 63 -10.63 3.46 7.40
C VAL A 63 -9.53 2.66 6.71
N THR A 64 -9.90 1.58 6.00
CA THR A 64 -8.97 0.77 5.22
C THR A 64 -8.30 1.62 4.13
N ALA A 65 -9.07 2.46 3.42
CA ALA A 65 -8.53 3.38 2.41
C ALA A 65 -7.51 4.36 3.01
N LEU A 66 -7.82 4.97 4.17
CA LEU A 66 -6.89 5.86 4.87
C LEU A 66 -5.58 5.14 5.22
N LEU A 67 -5.68 3.97 5.85
CA LEU A 67 -4.51 3.19 6.29
C LEU A 67 -3.67 2.71 5.10
N ALA A 68 -4.32 2.14 4.08
CA ALA A 68 -3.66 1.61 2.90
C ALA A 68 -2.98 2.73 2.10
N GLY A 69 -3.65 3.87 1.92
CA GLY A 69 -3.08 5.02 1.23
C GLY A 69 -1.84 5.58 1.93
N ALA A 70 -1.91 5.79 3.24
CA ALA A 70 -0.78 6.24 4.05
C ALA A 70 0.38 5.23 4.03
N ALA A 71 0.07 3.93 4.18
CA ALA A 71 1.05 2.85 4.19
C ALA A 71 1.81 2.75 2.86
N LEU A 72 1.09 2.72 1.73
CA LEU A 72 1.69 2.61 0.41
C LEU A 72 2.52 3.84 0.06
N ALA A 73 2.05 5.05 0.39
CA ALA A 73 2.79 6.27 0.14
C ALA A 73 4.08 6.37 0.96
N ALA A 74 4.03 6.01 2.25
CA ALA A 74 5.21 5.99 3.11
C ALA A 74 6.25 4.96 2.63
N SER A 75 5.81 3.73 2.32
CA SER A 75 6.69 2.68 1.80
C SER A 75 7.29 3.04 0.44
N GLY A 76 6.51 3.68 -0.44
CA GLY A 76 6.99 4.17 -1.73
C GLY A 76 8.08 5.25 -1.59
N LEU A 77 7.86 6.24 -0.71
CA LEU A 77 8.86 7.28 -0.43
C LEU A 77 10.19 6.69 0.08
N GLN A 78 10.12 5.68 0.96
CA GLN A 78 11.29 4.97 1.46
C GLN A 78 12.05 4.27 0.33
N MET A 79 11.35 3.56 -0.55
CA MET A 79 11.98 2.82 -1.65
C MET A 79 12.58 3.76 -2.69
N GLN A 80 11.91 4.85 -3.05
CA GLN A 80 12.47 5.87 -3.96
C GLN A 80 13.76 6.46 -3.42
N THR A 81 13.82 6.73 -2.12
CA THR A 81 15.02 7.29 -1.49
C THR A 81 16.13 6.26 -1.38
N LEU A 82 15.82 5.05 -0.94
CA LEU A 82 16.79 3.97 -0.77
C LEU A 82 17.46 3.58 -2.09
N PHE A 83 16.67 3.39 -3.14
CA PHE A 83 17.16 3.01 -4.47
C PHE A 83 17.65 4.21 -5.29
N ARG A 84 17.49 5.42 -4.77
CA ARG A 84 17.77 6.68 -5.49
C ARG A 84 17.14 6.66 -6.90
N ASN A 85 15.99 6.05 -6.99
CA ASN A 85 15.23 5.89 -8.22
C ASN A 85 13.80 6.40 -8.01
N PRO A 86 13.40 7.47 -8.72
CA PRO A 86 12.06 8.04 -8.60
C PRO A 86 10.96 7.07 -9.02
N LEU A 87 11.27 6.04 -9.79
CA LEU A 87 10.33 5.01 -10.25
C LEU A 87 10.29 3.77 -9.34
N ALA A 88 11.05 3.75 -8.26
CA ALA A 88 11.02 2.64 -7.31
C ALA A 88 9.76 2.72 -6.44
N GLY A 89 8.80 1.83 -6.68
CA GLY A 89 7.64 1.64 -5.81
C GLY A 89 7.89 0.62 -4.69
N PRO A 90 6.95 0.42 -3.78
CA PRO A 90 7.11 -0.54 -2.68
C PRO A 90 7.21 -1.99 -3.15
N TYR A 91 6.74 -2.28 -4.36
CA TYR A 91 6.68 -3.63 -4.93
C TYR A 91 7.92 -4.05 -5.71
N VAL A 92 8.89 -3.16 -5.93
CA VAL A 92 10.13 -3.47 -6.70
C VAL A 92 10.97 -4.58 -6.07
N LEU A 93 10.77 -4.86 -4.78
CA LEU A 93 11.42 -5.97 -4.08
C LEU A 93 10.72 -7.32 -4.30
N GLY A 94 9.71 -7.41 -5.16
CA GLY A 94 8.94 -8.62 -5.39
C GLY A 94 7.93 -8.96 -4.29
N ILE A 95 7.63 -8.02 -3.38
CA ILE A 95 6.70 -8.24 -2.25
C ILE A 95 5.30 -8.62 -2.76
N SER A 96 4.79 -7.92 -3.78
CA SER A 96 3.49 -8.23 -4.39
C SER A 96 3.49 -9.59 -5.11
N SER A 97 4.58 -9.93 -5.81
CA SER A 97 4.72 -11.24 -6.45
C SER A 97 4.78 -12.36 -5.41
N GLY A 98 5.50 -12.14 -4.29
CA GLY A 98 5.53 -13.07 -3.17
C GLY A 98 4.14 -13.28 -2.54
N ALA A 99 3.40 -12.21 -2.29
CA ALA A 99 2.03 -12.28 -1.82
C ALA A 99 1.15 -13.06 -2.81
N GLY A 100 1.27 -12.74 -4.12
CA GLY A 100 0.56 -13.45 -5.19
C GLY A 100 0.88 -14.93 -5.25
N LEU A 101 2.15 -15.33 -5.05
CA LEU A 101 2.53 -16.74 -4.95
C LEU A 101 1.87 -17.44 -3.76
N GLY A 102 1.89 -16.79 -2.57
CA GLY A 102 1.24 -17.34 -1.38
C GLY A 102 -0.24 -17.61 -1.62
N VAL A 103 -0.95 -16.63 -2.20
CA VAL A 103 -2.37 -16.78 -2.55
C VAL A 103 -2.59 -17.80 -3.66
N ALA A 104 -1.73 -17.83 -4.69
CA ALA A 104 -1.80 -18.83 -5.75
C ALA A 104 -1.63 -20.25 -5.20
N LEU A 105 -0.66 -20.48 -4.32
CA LEU A 105 -0.49 -21.77 -3.65
C LEU A 105 -1.71 -22.15 -2.83
N PHE A 106 -2.34 -21.19 -2.14
CA PHE A 106 -3.51 -21.42 -1.33
C PHE A 106 -4.77 -21.67 -2.16
N LEU A 107 -5.07 -20.83 -3.15
CA LEU A 107 -6.30 -20.91 -3.96
C LEU A 107 -6.21 -21.92 -5.11
N LEU A 108 -5.06 -21.99 -5.78
CA LEU A 108 -4.87 -22.81 -6.98
C LEU A 108 -4.19 -24.14 -6.64
N GLY A 109 -3.22 -24.14 -5.72
CA GLY A 109 -2.43 -25.31 -5.35
C GLY A 109 -3.14 -26.24 -4.37
N ALA A 110 -3.82 -25.72 -3.35
CA ALA A 110 -4.50 -26.53 -2.34
C ALA A 110 -5.58 -27.46 -2.91
N PRO A 111 -6.44 -27.06 -3.86
CA PRO A 111 -7.39 -27.94 -4.51
C PRO A 111 -6.73 -29.08 -5.32
N LEU A 112 -5.55 -28.83 -5.92
CA LEU A 112 -4.77 -29.87 -6.62
C LEU A 112 -4.30 -30.98 -5.66
N LEU A 113 -4.13 -30.65 -4.37
CA LEU A 113 -3.77 -31.59 -3.30
C LEU A 113 -5.00 -32.17 -2.57
N GLY A 114 -6.22 -31.91 -3.05
CA GLY A 114 -7.47 -32.42 -2.44
C GLY A 114 -7.86 -31.70 -1.14
N VAL A 115 -7.29 -30.53 -0.85
CA VAL A 115 -7.61 -29.74 0.34
C VAL A 115 -8.72 -28.74 0.03
N SER A 116 -9.90 -28.89 0.67
CA SER A 116 -11.01 -27.93 0.56
C SER A 116 -11.04 -27.01 1.78
N ALA A 117 -10.99 -25.70 1.56
CA ALA A 117 -11.07 -24.70 2.63
C ALA A 117 -12.53 -24.25 2.83
N HIS A 118 -13.02 -24.29 4.09
CA HIS A 118 -14.33 -23.72 4.46
C HIS A 118 -14.28 -22.19 4.44
N SER A 119 -15.38 -21.53 4.10
CA SER A 119 -15.47 -20.10 3.76
C SER A 119 -14.91 -19.11 4.80
N PHE A 120 -14.97 -19.40 6.10
CA PHE A 120 -14.39 -18.50 7.13
C PHE A 120 -12.85 -18.63 7.22
N VAL A 121 -12.34 -19.85 7.06
CA VAL A 121 -10.89 -20.12 6.99
C VAL A 121 -10.32 -19.56 5.70
N GLN A 122 -11.17 -19.36 4.69
CA GLN A 122 -10.73 -18.90 3.37
C GLN A 122 -10.25 -17.45 3.35
N SER A 123 -10.94 -16.49 3.99
CA SER A 123 -10.52 -15.07 3.96
C SER A 123 -9.28 -14.82 4.81
N LEU A 124 -9.19 -15.38 6.02
CA LEU A 124 -7.99 -15.33 6.85
C LEU A 124 -6.84 -16.14 6.25
N GLY A 125 -7.16 -17.28 5.58
CA GLY A 125 -6.18 -18.09 4.88
C GLY A 125 -5.56 -17.38 3.69
N ILE A 126 -6.34 -16.66 2.89
CA ILE A 126 -5.85 -15.84 1.77
C ILE A 126 -4.92 -14.74 2.29
N ALA A 127 -5.34 -13.96 3.30
CA ALA A 127 -4.52 -12.90 3.86
C ALA A 127 -3.24 -13.46 4.52
N GLY A 128 -3.34 -14.56 5.26
CA GLY A 128 -2.19 -15.24 5.86
C GLY A 128 -1.22 -15.78 4.81
N ALA A 129 -1.72 -16.44 3.76
CA ALA A 129 -0.90 -16.94 2.67
C ALA A 129 -0.18 -15.81 1.91
N ALA A 130 -0.89 -14.72 1.63
CA ALA A 130 -0.29 -13.51 1.03
C ALA A 130 0.80 -12.92 1.91
N TRP A 131 0.55 -12.81 3.21
CA TRP A 131 1.50 -12.26 4.16
C TRP A 131 2.75 -13.14 4.30
N LEU A 132 2.57 -14.47 4.38
CA LEU A 132 3.68 -15.43 4.39
C LEU A 132 4.51 -15.37 3.10
N GLY A 133 3.86 -15.28 1.94
CA GLY A 133 4.54 -15.13 0.66
C GLY A 133 5.35 -13.82 0.58
N ALA A 134 4.78 -12.71 1.02
CA ALA A 134 5.48 -11.42 1.12
C ALA A 134 6.67 -11.48 2.09
N ALA A 135 6.48 -12.10 3.26
CA ALA A 135 7.53 -12.28 4.26
C ALA A 135 8.68 -13.16 3.75
N LEU A 136 8.36 -14.25 3.03
CA LEU A 136 9.38 -15.12 2.43
C LEU A 136 10.27 -14.35 1.46
N VAL A 137 9.67 -13.58 0.54
CA VAL A 137 10.43 -12.74 -0.40
C VAL A 137 11.28 -11.72 0.35
N LEU A 138 10.75 -11.08 1.41
CA LEU A 138 11.54 -10.19 2.24
C LEU A 138 12.76 -10.90 2.83
N LEU A 139 12.60 -12.10 3.39
CA LEU A 139 13.71 -12.86 3.97
C LEU A 139 14.77 -13.17 2.93
N VAL A 140 14.39 -13.56 1.71
CA VAL A 140 15.32 -13.78 0.60
C VAL A 140 16.06 -12.50 0.25
N VAL A 141 15.33 -11.38 0.05
CA VAL A 141 15.93 -10.08 -0.29
C VAL A 141 16.85 -9.59 0.83
N MET A 142 16.48 -9.74 2.08
CA MET A 142 17.35 -9.39 3.22
C MET A 142 18.62 -10.26 3.29
N ALA A 143 18.50 -11.57 3.05
CA ALA A 143 19.65 -12.46 3.02
C ALA A 143 20.63 -12.08 1.92
N VAL A 144 20.11 -11.80 0.72
CA VAL A 144 20.89 -11.35 -0.44
C VAL A 144 21.52 -9.97 -0.17
N SER A 145 20.75 -9.03 0.37
CA SER A 145 21.21 -7.66 0.71
C SER A 145 22.37 -7.63 1.72
N ARG A 146 22.55 -8.67 2.54
CA ARG A 146 23.70 -8.77 3.45
C ARG A 146 25.02 -9.03 2.72
N ARG A 147 24.97 -9.70 1.56
CA ARG A 147 26.14 -10.05 0.77
C ARG A 147 26.45 -9.05 -0.34
N ILE A 148 25.41 -8.36 -0.85
CA ILE A 148 25.52 -7.43 -1.97
C ILE A 148 25.55 -5.99 -1.45
N LYS A 149 26.66 -5.28 -1.76
CA LYS A 149 26.83 -3.88 -1.35
C LYS A 149 26.08 -2.91 -2.26
N ASP A 150 25.99 -3.22 -3.55
CA ASP A 150 25.36 -2.37 -4.55
C ASP A 150 23.83 -2.48 -4.47
N ILE A 151 23.19 -1.34 -4.22
CA ILE A 151 21.73 -1.25 -4.06
C ILE A 151 21.01 -1.49 -5.40
N MET A 152 21.62 -1.13 -6.54
CA MET A 152 21.02 -1.35 -7.86
C MET A 152 20.96 -2.84 -8.20
N VAL A 153 21.96 -3.61 -7.81
CA VAL A 153 21.95 -5.06 -7.98
C VAL A 153 20.82 -5.70 -7.16
N ILE A 154 20.57 -5.20 -5.95
CA ILE A 154 19.44 -5.67 -5.12
C ILE A 154 18.09 -5.35 -5.80
N LEU A 155 17.95 -4.18 -6.41
CA LEU A 155 16.76 -3.79 -7.17
C LEU A 155 16.51 -4.74 -8.34
N ILE A 156 17.55 -4.99 -9.15
CA ILE A 156 17.48 -5.90 -10.31
C ILE A 156 17.10 -7.31 -9.86
N LEU A 157 17.73 -7.82 -8.81
CA LEU A 157 17.42 -9.14 -8.26
C LEU A 157 15.98 -9.22 -7.74
N GLY A 158 15.47 -8.16 -7.10
CA GLY A 158 14.06 -8.10 -6.68
C GLY A 158 13.10 -8.23 -7.86
N MET A 159 13.37 -7.53 -8.96
CA MET A 159 12.58 -7.64 -10.20
C MET A 159 12.69 -9.04 -10.84
N MET A 160 13.89 -9.62 -10.88
CA MET A 160 14.11 -10.98 -11.43
C MET A 160 13.39 -12.04 -10.59
N PHE A 161 13.47 -11.97 -9.26
CA PHE A 161 12.70 -12.85 -8.36
C PHE A 161 11.20 -12.69 -8.58
N GLY A 162 10.72 -11.43 -8.72
CA GLY A 162 9.33 -11.15 -9.05
C GLY A 162 8.88 -11.84 -10.35
N SER A 163 9.68 -11.75 -11.41
CA SER A 163 9.39 -12.40 -12.70
C SER A 163 9.41 -13.93 -12.59
N GLY A 164 10.39 -14.51 -11.90
CA GLY A 164 10.45 -15.96 -11.68
C GLY A 164 9.24 -16.47 -10.88
N ILE A 165 8.83 -15.73 -9.85
CA ILE A 165 7.62 -16.04 -9.07
C ILE A 165 6.38 -15.96 -9.95
N SER A 166 6.26 -14.94 -10.80
CA SER A 166 5.13 -14.79 -11.73
C SER A 166 5.00 -15.97 -12.67
N SER A 167 6.11 -16.51 -13.18
CA SER A 167 6.09 -17.71 -14.01
C SER A 167 5.58 -18.96 -13.26
N ILE A 168 5.93 -19.11 -11.98
CA ILE A 168 5.37 -20.20 -11.14
C ILE A 168 3.86 -20.00 -10.96
N VAL A 169 3.40 -18.77 -10.71
CA VAL A 169 1.98 -18.46 -10.59
C VAL A 169 1.24 -18.75 -11.89
N GLU A 170 1.80 -18.44 -13.05
CA GLU A 170 1.22 -18.76 -14.36
C GLU A 170 1.06 -20.28 -14.57
N ILE A 171 2.02 -21.08 -14.15
CA ILE A 171 1.89 -22.56 -14.19
C ILE A 171 0.73 -23.03 -13.30
N LEU A 172 0.61 -22.49 -12.08
CA LEU A 172 -0.50 -22.82 -11.18
C LEU A 172 -1.85 -22.41 -11.77
N GLN A 173 -1.94 -21.25 -12.41
CA GLN A 173 -3.14 -20.79 -13.11
C GLN A 173 -3.52 -21.75 -14.25
N TYR A 174 -2.56 -22.17 -15.06
CA TYR A 174 -2.78 -23.10 -16.18
C TYR A 174 -3.30 -24.46 -15.73
N LEU A 175 -2.84 -24.96 -14.60
CA LEU A 175 -3.21 -26.27 -14.04
C LEU A 175 -4.49 -26.21 -13.17
N SER A 176 -5.01 -25.03 -12.86
CA SER A 176 -6.11 -24.86 -11.91
C SER A 176 -7.48 -25.02 -12.55
N SER A 177 -8.51 -25.22 -11.72
CA SER A 177 -9.90 -25.20 -12.13
C SER A 177 -10.38 -23.77 -12.44
N GLU A 178 -11.39 -23.64 -13.29
CA GLU A 178 -12.00 -22.35 -13.66
C GLU A 178 -12.45 -21.53 -12.42
N ALA A 179 -13.08 -22.18 -11.44
CA ALA A 179 -13.55 -21.54 -10.23
C ALA A 179 -12.39 -20.98 -9.37
N ALA A 180 -11.31 -21.73 -9.22
CA ALA A 180 -10.13 -21.31 -8.48
C ALA A 180 -9.42 -20.17 -9.20
N LEU A 181 -9.25 -20.26 -10.52
CA LEU A 181 -8.67 -19.21 -11.35
C LEU A 181 -9.47 -17.91 -11.24
N LYS A 182 -10.81 -17.97 -11.34
CA LYS A 182 -11.68 -16.80 -11.15
C LYS A 182 -11.47 -16.13 -9.79
N SER A 183 -11.40 -16.91 -8.72
CA SER A 183 -11.17 -16.39 -7.36
C SER A 183 -9.82 -15.70 -7.24
N PHE A 184 -8.77 -16.27 -7.82
CA PHE A 184 -7.43 -15.68 -7.85
C PHE A 184 -7.42 -14.37 -8.65
N VAL A 185 -8.04 -14.34 -9.83
CA VAL A 185 -8.13 -13.13 -10.69
C VAL A 185 -8.87 -12.01 -9.95
N ILE A 186 -10.01 -12.32 -9.28
CA ILE A 186 -10.74 -11.33 -8.47
C ILE A 186 -9.84 -10.77 -7.37
N TRP A 187 -9.07 -11.61 -6.67
CA TRP A 187 -8.14 -11.15 -5.64
C TRP A 187 -7.06 -10.21 -6.22
N THR A 188 -6.54 -10.50 -7.43
CA THR A 188 -5.54 -9.62 -8.09
C THR A 188 -6.08 -8.25 -8.50
N MET A 189 -7.39 -8.10 -8.61
CA MET A 189 -8.03 -6.81 -8.89
C MET A 189 -8.03 -5.87 -7.70
N GLY A 190 -7.81 -6.40 -6.49
CA GLY A 190 -7.82 -5.65 -5.24
C GLY A 190 -9.20 -5.18 -4.81
N SER A 191 -9.42 -5.16 -3.50
CA SER A 191 -10.67 -4.69 -2.90
C SER A 191 -10.41 -4.10 -1.52
N LEU A 192 -10.94 -2.92 -1.25
CA LEU A 192 -10.96 -2.33 0.09
C LEU A 192 -12.20 -2.78 0.89
N GLY A 193 -13.22 -3.31 0.19
CA GLY A 193 -14.49 -3.72 0.79
C GLY A 193 -14.49 -5.10 1.41
N ASP A 194 -13.50 -5.93 1.10
CA ASP A 194 -13.39 -7.30 1.62
C ASP A 194 -12.75 -7.37 3.02
N VAL A 195 -12.30 -6.21 3.53
CA VAL A 195 -11.70 -6.09 4.86
C VAL A 195 -12.79 -6.07 5.92
N THR A 196 -12.92 -7.17 6.64
CA THR A 196 -13.83 -7.29 7.79
C THR A 196 -13.29 -6.57 9.02
N GLY A 197 -14.13 -6.34 10.05
CA GLY A 197 -13.69 -5.75 11.31
C GLY A 197 -12.55 -6.55 11.99
N GLY A 198 -12.59 -7.88 11.91
CA GLY A 198 -11.51 -8.75 12.41
C GLY A 198 -10.22 -8.57 11.62
N ASN A 199 -10.30 -8.49 10.29
CA ASN A 199 -9.14 -8.24 9.42
C ASN A 199 -8.56 -6.86 9.68
N LEU A 200 -9.40 -5.82 9.85
CA LEU A 200 -8.95 -4.47 10.17
C LEU A 200 -8.26 -4.40 11.54
N ALA A 201 -8.76 -5.14 12.54
CA ALA A 201 -8.14 -5.23 13.86
C ALA A 201 -6.74 -5.85 13.83
N LEU A 202 -6.47 -6.76 12.87
CA LEU A 202 -5.14 -7.31 12.62
C LEU A 202 -4.26 -6.36 11.76
N MET A 203 -4.84 -5.75 10.74
CA MET A 203 -4.15 -4.84 9.82
C MET A 203 -3.64 -3.58 10.54
N LEU A 204 -4.48 -2.98 11.40
CA LEU A 204 -4.19 -1.69 12.04
C LEU A 204 -2.89 -1.68 12.86
N PRO A 205 -2.64 -2.62 13.81
CA PRO A 205 -1.40 -2.61 14.59
C PRO A 205 -0.16 -2.87 13.73
N VAL A 206 -0.26 -3.70 12.68
CA VAL A 206 0.87 -4.00 11.80
C VAL A 206 1.23 -2.79 10.95
N VAL A 207 0.22 -2.11 10.36
CA VAL A 207 0.42 -0.87 9.61
C VAL A 207 0.94 0.23 10.54
N ALA A 208 0.39 0.38 11.74
CA ALA A 208 0.87 1.36 12.72
C ALA A 208 2.35 1.13 13.07
N ALA A 209 2.76 -0.12 13.32
CA ALA A 209 4.16 -0.46 13.54
C ALA A 209 5.05 -0.08 12.33
N GLY A 210 4.61 -0.39 11.10
CA GLY A 210 5.30 0.00 9.88
C GLY A 210 5.43 1.52 9.71
N LEU A 211 4.38 2.28 10.04
CA LEU A 211 4.41 3.76 10.02
C LEU A 211 5.34 4.33 11.08
N VAL A 212 5.37 3.76 12.28
CA VAL A 212 6.33 4.14 13.33
C VAL A 212 7.76 3.91 12.87
N LEU A 213 8.06 2.77 12.24
CA LEU A 213 9.38 2.51 11.64
C LEU A 213 9.71 3.50 10.53
N SER A 214 8.72 3.91 9.72
CA SER A 214 8.88 4.92 8.68
C SER A 214 9.28 6.28 9.26
N VAL A 215 8.66 6.69 10.35
CA VAL A 215 8.99 7.93 11.06
C VAL A 215 10.38 7.83 11.70
N ALA A 216 10.73 6.70 12.30
CA ALA A 216 12.07 6.46 12.86
C ALA A 216 13.16 6.50 11.77
N ALA A 217 12.82 6.15 10.53
CA ALA A 217 13.72 6.17 9.39
C ALA A 217 13.96 7.57 8.79
N ILE A 218 13.27 8.63 9.22
CA ILE A 218 13.39 9.98 8.65
C ILE A 218 14.85 10.49 8.63
N LYS A 219 15.57 10.37 9.75
CA LYS A 219 16.98 10.79 9.82
C LYS A 219 17.88 10.00 8.90
N PRO A 220 17.86 8.64 8.93
CA PRO A 220 18.57 7.81 7.95
C PRO A 220 18.25 8.15 6.49
N LEU A 221 16.98 8.36 6.15
CA LEU A 221 16.56 8.70 4.79
C LEU A 221 17.14 10.05 4.33
N ASN A 222 17.16 11.08 5.20
CA ASN A 222 17.77 12.36 4.87
C ASN A 222 19.29 12.24 4.63
N LEU A 223 19.97 11.38 5.38
CA LEU A 223 21.40 11.12 5.13
C LEU A 223 21.63 10.37 3.81
N LEU A 224 20.75 9.44 3.46
CA LEU A 224 20.84 8.70 2.20
C LEU A 224 20.63 9.57 0.95
N LEU A 225 19.95 10.72 1.05
CA LEU A 225 19.85 11.68 -0.05
C LEU A 225 21.22 12.18 -0.52
N LEU A 226 22.18 12.27 0.39
CA LEU A 226 23.56 12.70 0.08
C LEU A 226 24.41 11.58 -0.54
N GLY A 227 23.87 10.36 -0.59
CA GLY A 227 24.55 9.17 -1.10
C GLY A 227 25.08 8.28 0.01
N GLU A 228 25.16 6.96 -0.26
CA GLU A 228 25.56 5.96 0.75
C GLU A 228 26.97 6.19 1.30
N ASN A 229 27.91 6.56 0.44
CA ASN A 229 29.30 6.78 0.87
C ASN A 229 29.38 7.96 1.85
N TYR A 230 28.70 9.06 1.54
CA TYR A 230 28.63 10.21 2.43
C TYR A 230 27.88 9.89 3.73
N ALA A 231 26.77 9.19 3.64
CA ALA A 231 26.01 8.76 4.84
C ALA A 231 26.86 7.88 5.77
N ARG A 232 27.72 7.01 5.22
CA ARG A 232 28.67 6.21 6.00
C ARG A 232 29.73 7.04 6.72
N THR A 233 30.29 8.07 6.07
CA THR A 233 31.26 8.96 6.73
C THR A 233 30.61 9.75 7.86
N MET A 234 29.31 10.01 7.79
CA MET A 234 28.52 10.63 8.86
C MET A 234 28.07 9.63 9.95
N GLY A 235 28.57 8.39 9.95
CA GLY A 235 28.30 7.38 10.96
C GLY A 235 27.04 6.56 10.75
N LEU A 236 26.36 6.68 9.58
CA LEU A 236 25.17 5.85 9.31
C LEU A 236 25.56 4.39 9.04
N ASN A 237 24.95 3.48 9.80
CA ASN A 237 25.03 2.06 9.47
C ASN A 237 24.04 1.73 8.34
N VAL A 238 24.53 1.81 7.09
CA VAL A 238 23.71 1.60 5.89
C VAL A 238 23.02 0.24 5.89
N GLN A 239 23.67 -0.83 6.37
CA GLN A 239 23.08 -2.16 6.38
C GLN A 239 21.89 -2.26 7.36
N ARG A 240 22.02 -1.68 8.55
CA ARG A 240 20.89 -1.60 9.51
C ARG A 240 19.75 -0.75 8.95
N THR A 241 20.09 0.34 8.29
CA THR A 241 19.09 1.21 7.65
C THR A 241 18.34 0.48 6.54
N ARG A 242 19.04 -0.25 5.66
CA ARG A 242 18.39 -1.08 4.62
C ARG A 242 17.43 -2.10 5.24
N THR A 243 17.86 -2.81 6.29
CA THR A 243 17.00 -3.78 6.99
C THR A 243 15.77 -3.12 7.59
N LEU A 244 15.93 -1.94 8.23
CA LEU A 244 14.82 -1.17 8.78
C LEU A 244 13.81 -0.77 7.70
N LEU A 245 14.29 -0.25 6.57
CA LEU A 245 13.44 0.20 5.45
C LEU A 245 12.71 -0.97 4.78
N PHE A 246 13.40 -2.10 4.58
CA PHE A 246 12.78 -3.31 4.04
C PHE A 246 11.70 -3.87 4.97
N LEU A 247 11.99 -3.96 6.26
CA LEU A 247 11.02 -4.41 7.26
C LEU A 247 9.80 -3.48 7.30
N SER A 248 10.01 -2.17 7.37
CA SER A 248 8.93 -1.18 7.31
C SER A 248 8.09 -1.35 6.04
N THR A 249 8.73 -1.49 4.87
CA THR A 249 8.02 -1.62 3.60
C THR A 249 7.16 -2.88 3.54
N VAL A 250 7.63 -4.02 4.06
CA VAL A 250 6.84 -5.25 4.08
C VAL A 250 5.70 -5.16 5.09
N LEU A 251 5.92 -4.58 6.27
CA LEU A 251 4.83 -4.33 7.22
C LEU A 251 3.75 -3.42 6.62
N LEU A 252 4.13 -2.47 5.79
CA LEU A 252 3.20 -1.53 5.14
C LEU A 252 2.58 -2.14 3.88
N ALA A 253 3.38 -2.30 2.82
CA ALA A 253 2.89 -2.75 1.51
C ALA A 253 2.49 -4.22 1.51
N GLY A 254 3.20 -5.09 2.24
CA GLY A 254 2.85 -6.50 2.37
C GLY A 254 1.52 -6.69 3.07
N THR A 255 1.27 -5.94 4.17
CA THR A 255 -0.01 -6.00 4.89
C THR A 255 -1.17 -5.47 4.05
N VAL A 256 -0.98 -4.32 3.38
CA VAL A 256 -2.02 -3.81 2.46
C VAL A 256 -2.32 -4.86 1.38
N THR A 257 -1.30 -5.43 0.74
CA THR A 257 -1.50 -6.46 -0.29
C THR A 257 -2.19 -7.72 0.26
N ALA A 258 -1.89 -8.12 1.48
CA ALA A 258 -2.48 -9.30 2.09
C ALA A 258 -4.00 -9.16 2.33
N PHE A 259 -4.44 -8.00 2.81
CA PHE A 259 -5.83 -7.76 3.16
C PHE A 259 -6.67 -7.12 2.04
N CYS A 260 -6.05 -6.29 1.20
CA CYS A 260 -6.75 -5.55 0.14
C CYS A 260 -6.44 -6.07 -1.27
N GLY A 261 -5.57 -7.08 -1.41
CA GLY A 261 -4.98 -7.42 -2.70
C GLY A 261 -3.94 -6.38 -3.15
N PRO A 262 -3.33 -6.57 -4.33
CA PRO A 262 -2.37 -5.61 -4.85
C PRO A 262 -3.05 -4.27 -5.19
N VAL A 263 -2.51 -3.17 -4.65
CA VAL A 263 -2.93 -1.79 -4.95
C VAL A 263 -1.74 -1.06 -5.55
N GLY A 264 -1.73 -0.91 -6.86
CA GLY A 264 -0.63 -0.29 -7.61
C GLY A 264 -0.62 1.23 -7.55
N PHE A 265 0.47 1.80 -8.02
CA PHE A 265 0.69 3.23 -8.32
C PHE A 265 0.64 4.21 -7.14
N ILE A 266 -0.12 4.01 -6.07
CA ILE A 266 -0.20 4.92 -4.92
C ILE A 266 1.21 5.17 -4.34
N GLY A 267 1.96 4.10 -4.04
CA GLY A 267 3.32 4.22 -3.49
C GLY A 267 4.34 4.80 -4.48
N LEU A 268 4.02 4.84 -5.77
CA LEU A 268 4.89 5.42 -6.78
C LEU A 268 4.52 6.90 -7.04
N ALA A 269 3.27 7.21 -7.24
CA ALA A 269 2.80 8.54 -7.64
C ALA A 269 2.76 9.54 -6.47
N VAL A 270 2.28 9.11 -5.29
CA VAL A 270 2.06 10.01 -4.16
C VAL A 270 3.33 10.71 -3.65
N PRO A 271 4.47 10.03 -3.47
CA PRO A 271 5.69 10.72 -3.06
C PRO A 271 6.13 11.83 -4.02
N HIS A 272 5.86 11.68 -5.31
CA HIS A 272 6.11 12.74 -6.30
C HIS A 272 5.15 13.91 -6.13
N LEU A 273 3.86 13.64 -5.97
CA LEU A 273 2.87 14.67 -5.68
C LEU A 273 3.23 15.45 -4.42
N ALA A 274 3.66 14.75 -3.37
CA ALA A 274 4.10 15.37 -2.12
C ALA A 274 5.35 16.27 -2.35
N ARG A 275 6.37 15.80 -3.09
CA ARG A 275 7.54 16.63 -3.42
C ARG A 275 7.15 17.90 -4.20
N MET A 276 6.23 17.78 -5.17
CA MET A 276 5.73 18.92 -5.94
C MET A 276 4.94 19.89 -5.05
N LEU A 277 4.10 19.39 -4.17
CA LEU A 277 3.23 20.19 -3.31
C LEU A 277 4.05 20.95 -2.26
N PHE A 278 4.92 20.27 -1.54
CA PHE A 278 5.71 20.85 -0.45
C PHE A 278 7.01 21.51 -0.93
N ALA A 279 7.42 21.28 -2.19
CA ALA A 279 8.68 21.79 -2.76
C ALA A 279 9.89 21.53 -1.83
N SER A 280 9.97 20.34 -1.24
CA SER A 280 10.99 19.96 -0.24
C SER A 280 11.53 18.55 -0.55
N ALA A 281 12.80 18.33 -0.18
CA ALA A 281 13.43 17.01 -0.16
C ALA A 281 13.53 16.44 1.27
N ASP A 282 13.27 17.26 2.31
CA ASP A 282 13.37 16.82 3.71
C ASP A 282 12.27 15.85 4.08
N HIS A 283 12.65 14.64 4.51
CA HIS A 283 11.72 13.58 4.93
C HIS A 283 10.92 13.95 6.19
N ARG A 284 11.33 14.95 6.97
CA ARG A 284 10.52 15.49 8.08
C ARG A 284 9.20 16.08 7.59
N ILE A 285 9.21 16.63 6.37
CA ILE A 285 8.03 17.19 5.70
C ILE A 285 7.40 16.13 4.78
N LEU A 286 8.24 15.45 3.97
CA LEU A 286 7.76 14.54 2.95
C LEU A 286 7.11 13.27 3.52
N MET A 287 7.60 12.75 4.65
CA MET A 287 7.03 11.51 5.21
C MET A 287 5.59 11.72 5.66
N PRO A 288 5.27 12.65 6.59
CA PRO A 288 3.88 12.91 6.97
C PRO A 288 3.05 13.48 5.80
N GLY A 289 3.65 14.31 4.93
CA GLY A 289 2.98 14.84 3.75
C GLY A 289 2.57 13.75 2.76
N SER A 290 3.43 12.76 2.53
CA SER A 290 3.10 11.61 1.68
C SER A 290 2.03 10.71 2.31
N MET A 291 2.08 10.48 3.63
CA MET A 291 1.07 9.70 4.35
C MET A 291 -0.33 10.33 4.17
N LEU A 292 -0.46 11.63 4.43
CA LEU A 292 -1.73 12.34 4.27
C LEU A 292 -2.18 12.39 2.80
N ALA A 293 -1.28 12.70 1.87
CA ALA A 293 -1.61 12.73 0.45
C ALA A 293 -2.03 11.35 -0.07
N GLY A 294 -1.38 10.28 0.41
CA GLY A 294 -1.73 8.90 0.07
C GLY A 294 -3.11 8.51 0.59
N ALA A 295 -3.41 8.85 1.83
CA ALA A 295 -4.72 8.66 2.43
C ALA A 295 -5.81 9.39 1.63
N ALA A 296 -5.61 10.67 1.33
CA ALA A 296 -6.55 11.46 0.53
C ALA A 296 -6.73 10.89 -0.88
N LEU A 297 -5.63 10.55 -1.58
CA LEU A 297 -5.72 10.04 -2.95
C LEU A 297 -6.43 8.68 -3.01
N LEU A 298 -6.18 7.79 -2.03
CA LEU A 298 -6.84 6.48 -2.04
C LEU A 298 -8.33 6.60 -1.68
N LEU A 299 -8.75 7.56 -0.86
CA LEU A 299 -10.16 7.89 -0.67
C LEU A 299 -10.82 8.40 -1.97
N VAL A 300 -10.12 9.25 -2.74
CA VAL A 300 -10.61 9.66 -4.07
C VAL A 300 -10.77 8.44 -4.98
N CYS A 301 -9.77 7.56 -5.02
CA CYS A 301 -9.85 6.34 -5.81
C CYS A 301 -11.00 5.43 -5.36
N ASP A 302 -11.27 5.35 -4.05
CA ASP A 302 -12.39 4.55 -3.53
C ASP A 302 -13.75 5.16 -3.91
N LEU A 303 -13.90 6.47 -3.84
CA LEU A 303 -15.11 7.17 -4.32
C LEU A 303 -15.37 6.89 -5.81
N ILE A 304 -14.33 6.94 -6.63
CA ILE A 304 -14.43 6.61 -8.07
C ILE A 304 -14.76 5.12 -8.25
N SER A 305 -14.10 4.24 -7.52
CA SER A 305 -14.35 2.80 -7.55
C SER A 305 -15.81 2.47 -7.19
N LYS A 306 -16.37 3.12 -6.18
CA LYS A 306 -17.78 2.94 -5.75
C LYS A 306 -18.78 3.44 -6.78
N THR A 307 -18.50 4.61 -7.39
CA THR A 307 -19.44 5.24 -8.33
C THR A 307 -19.45 4.56 -9.69
N LEU A 308 -18.29 4.07 -10.14
CA LEU A 308 -18.14 3.42 -11.46
C LEU A 308 -18.19 1.89 -11.38
N ALA A 309 -18.31 1.31 -10.18
CA ALA A 309 -18.23 -0.14 -9.91
C ALA A 309 -16.97 -0.79 -10.52
N LEU A 310 -15.82 -0.10 -10.43
CA LEU A 310 -14.53 -0.57 -10.93
C LEU A 310 -13.64 -1.13 -9.82
N PRO A 311 -12.78 -2.13 -10.10
CA PRO A 311 -11.80 -2.61 -9.14
C PRO A 311 -10.82 -1.49 -8.73
N ILE A 312 -10.43 -1.47 -7.45
CA ILE A 312 -9.60 -0.39 -6.90
C ILE A 312 -8.23 -0.29 -7.59
N ASN A 313 -7.60 -1.43 -7.91
CA ASN A 313 -6.30 -1.45 -8.60
C ASN A 313 -6.37 -0.82 -9.99
N THR A 314 -7.48 -1.00 -10.71
CA THR A 314 -7.71 -0.36 -12.01
C THR A 314 -7.82 1.16 -11.86
N VAL A 315 -8.57 1.64 -10.87
CA VAL A 315 -8.74 3.07 -10.62
C VAL A 315 -7.41 3.71 -10.21
N THR A 316 -6.67 3.09 -9.29
CA THR A 316 -5.37 3.61 -8.86
C THR A 316 -4.34 3.63 -9.99
N ALA A 317 -4.38 2.64 -10.90
CA ALA A 317 -3.53 2.63 -12.09
C ALA A 317 -3.87 3.79 -13.05
N LEU A 318 -5.16 3.96 -13.36
CA LEU A 318 -5.63 5.05 -14.24
C LEU A 318 -5.29 6.44 -13.68
N MET A 319 -5.35 6.62 -12.36
CA MET A 319 -5.00 7.88 -11.70
C MET A 319 -3.48 8.07 -11.57
N GLY A 320 -2.73 6.99 -11.33
CA GLY A 320 -1.31 7.05 -11.06
C GLY A 320 -0.45 7.18 -12.32
N ILE A 321 -0.82 6.50 -13.42
CA ILE A 321 -0.04 6.51 -14.66
C ILE A 321 0.18 7.94 -15.22
N PRO A 322 -0.83 8.82 -15.33
CA PRO A 322 -0.63 10.18 -15.80
C PRO A 322 0.34 10.96 -14.92
N VAL A 323 0.27 10.79 -13.59
CA VAL A 323 1.20 11.45 -12.65
C VAL A 323 2.63 11.01 -12.92
N VAL A 324 2.86 9.72 -13.09
CA VAL A 324 4.20 9.18 -13.38
C VAL A 324 4.74 9.69 -14.71
N ILE A 325 3.90 9.71 -15.76
CA ILE A 325 4.29 10.25 -17.08
C ILE A 325 4.71 11.71 -16.95
N VAL A 326 3.91 12.54 -16.28
CA VAL A 326 4.23 13.97 -16.07
C VAL A 326 5.56 14.13 -15.32
N VAL A 327 5.79 13.33 -14.29
CA VAL A 327 7.03 13.35 -13.51
C VAL A 327 8.24 12.99 -14.39
N VAL A 328 8.15 11.92 -15.17
CA VAL A 328 9.25 11.48 -16.05
C VAL A 328 9.55 12.51 -17.14
N VAL A 329 8.52 13.04 -17.78
CA VAL A 329 8.68 14.03 -18.87
C VAL A 329 9.21 15.37 -18.34
N ARG A 330 8.72 15.84 -17.19
CA ARG A 330 9.12 17.12 -16.61
C ARG A 330 10.53 17.12 -16.03
N ASN A 331 10.97 15.96 -15.53
CA ASN A 331 12.29 15.82 -14.87
C ASN A 331 13.36 15.25 -15.83
N ARG A 332 13.29 15.57 -17.12
CA ARG A 332 14.27 15.16 -18.15
C ARG A 332 15.74 15.47 -17.79
N ASN A 333 15.98 16.35 -16.84
CA ASN A 333 17.33 16.78 -16.40
C ASN A 333 17.82 16.05 -15.12
N LEU A 334 17.10 15.00 -14.66
CA LEU A 334 17.49 14.24 -13.47
C LEU A 334 18.06 12.83 -13.81
N PHE A 335 18.25 12.53 -15.10
CA PHE A 335 18.87 11.31 -15.61
C PHE A 335 20.17 11.60 -16.31
#